data_b542319c1435c4272b36fee3debfc060
#
_entry.id   b542319c1435c4272b36fee3debfc060
#
_cell.length_a   1.000
_cell.length_b   1.000
_cell.length_c   1.000
_cell.angle_alpha   90.00
_cell.angle_beta   90.00
_cell.angle_gamma   90.00
#
_symmetry.space_group_name_H-M   'P 1'
#
loop_
_entity.id
_entity.type
_entity.pdbx_description
1 polymer ?
#
loop_
_entity_poly.entity_id
_entity_poly.type
_entity_poly.pdbx_seq_one_letter_code
_entity_poly.pdbx_strand_id
1 'polypeptide(L)'
;MIKKILVANRGEIAMRIFRTCRVMNISTVAVYTHVDRGALHVRYAEEAYCISGSPEDTSYLKPELILSIAKKTGAAIHPGYGFLSENADFARRCEEEGVIFIGPGADIIAKMGIKTEARKIMREAGLPIVPGTEAPVQGIEEVKKVAKEVGYPIMLKALAGGGGKGMRLVRTEEEVETALRLSQSEAGTSFGNDAVYIEKYIENPHHIEVQIMGDKYGNVVHLGERECSIQRRNQKVIEESPSPFVKEETRKKMLKVAVEACKRIGYYSAGTLEFMMDKDQNFYFLEMNTRLQVEHPVTEECTGVDLVRDMIMVAAGNPLPYKQEDIKFSGAAIECRIYAEDPENNFMPSPGVITVREAPEGRNLRLDSAAYAGFEVSLHYDPMIAKLCCWGRTRESAISNMARALREYKILGIKTTIPFHQRVLKNAAFLEGKYDTTFIDTRFDKEDLKRRQNTDPTVAVIAAAVRHYEREKEAASRATTLPVGGESLWKYYGKLQMTANNY
;
A
#
# COMPACT_ATOMS: atom_id res chain seq x y z
N MET A 1 -22.88 18.89 -2.31
CA MET A 1 -21.51 18.86 -1.70
C MET A 1 -21.56 17.90 -0.51
N ILE A 2 -20.61 16.97 -0.42
CA ILE A 2 -20.52 15.99 0.67
C ILE A 2 -20.17 16.75 1.96
N LYS A 3 -20.97 16.58 3.02
CA LYS A 3 -20.78 17.25 4.31
C LYS A 3 -20.17 16.36 5.38
N LYS A 4 -20.29 15.05 5.22
CA LYS A 4 -19.81 14.07 6.19
C LYS A 4 -19.32 12.81 5.47
N ILE A 5 -18.20 12.25 5.94
CA ILE A 5 -17.60 11.04 5.38
C ILE A 5 -17.34 10.02 6.49
N LEU A 6 -17.86 8.81 6.30
CA LEU A 6 -17.50 7.63 7.06
C LEU A 6 -16.31 6.95 6.34
N VAL A 7 -15.23 6.73 7.07
CA VAL A 7 -14.10 5.96 6.54
C VAL A 7 -14.25 4.50 6.96
N ALA A 8 -14.56 3.64 5.97
CA ALA A 8 -14.72 2.19 6.18
C ALA A 8 -13.34 1.49 6.21
N ASN A 9 -12.44 2.01 7.02
CA ASN A 9 -11.06 1.55 7.14
C ASN A 9 -10.46 1.95 8.49
N ARG A 10 -9.18 1.61 8.71
CA ARG A 10 -8.45 1.82 9.96
C ARG A 10 -7.04 2.38 9.73
N GLY A 11 -6.35 2.63 10.82
CA GLY A 11 -4.91 2.89 10.80
C GLY A 11 -4.52 4.16 10.04
N GLU A 12 -3.40 4.10 9.33
CA GLU A 12 -2.80 5.27 8.69
C GLU A 12 -3.67 5.82 7.55
N ILE A 13 -4.36 4.94 6.78
CA ILE A 13 -5.19 5.39 5.66
C ILE A 13 -6.46 6.12 6.16
N ALA A 14 -7.05 5.68 7.27
CA ALA A 14 -8.16 6.41 7.88
C ALA A 14 -7.71 7.80 8.33
N MET A 15 -6.54 7.90 8.95
CA MET A 15 -5.93 9.19 9.33
C MET A 15 -5.65 10.08 8.12
N ARG A 16 -5.12 9.50 7.03
CA ARG A 16 -4.84 10.22 5.77
C ARG A 16 -6.12 10.85 5.21
N ILE A 17 -7.20 10.07 5.14
CA ILE A 17 -8.48 10.55 4.63
C ILE A 17 -9.08 11.61 5.56
N PHE A 18 -9.07 11.40 6.87
CA PHE A 18 -9.60 12.37 7.84
C PHE A 18 -8.88 13.72 7.81
N ARG A 19 -7.55 13.72 7.57
CA ARG A 19 -6.81 14.98 7.40
C ARG A 19 -7.30 15.76 6.20
N THR A 20 -7.52 15.11 5.05
CA THR A 20 -8.12 15.77 3.88
C THR A 20 -9.54 16.24 4.16
N CYS A 21 -10.37 15.43 4.82
CA CYS A 21 -11.73 15.86 5.22
C CYS A 21 -11.70 17.14 6.04
N ARG A 22 -10.81 17.25 7.02
CA ARG A 22 -10.67 18.46 7.84
C ARG A 22 -10.26 19.69 7.03
N VAL A 23 -9.32 19.55 6.10
CA VAL A 23 -8.91 20.64 5.19
C VAL A 23 -10.09 21.08 4.31
N MET A 24 -10.97 20.14 3.95
CA MET A 24 -12.18 20.42 3.16
C MET A 24 -13.39 20.83 3.99
N ASN A 25 -13.28 20.97 5.31
CA ASN A 25 -14.38 21.22 6.25
C ASN A 25 -15.51 20.18 6.15
N ILE A 26 -15.15 18.92 6.03
CA ILE A 26 -16.05 17.76 5.97
C ILE A 26 -15.96 17.03 7.30
N SER A 27 -17.10 16.80 7.95
CA SER A 27 -17.22 16.04 9.19
C SER A 27 -16.83 14.58 8.99
N THR A 28 -16.27 13.95 10.02
CA THR A 28 -15.65 12.62 9.94
C THR A 28 -16.32 11.62 10.86
N VAL A 29 -16.53 10.39 10.34
CA VAL A 29 -17.05 9.24 11.08
C VAL A 29 -16.07 8.10 10.98
N ALA A 30 -15.58 7.61 12.12
CA ALA A 30 -14.76 6.40 12.20
C ALA A 30 -15.64 5.18 12.49
N VAL A 31 -15.23 4.03 11.96
CA VAL A 31 -15.66 2.72 12.45
C VAL A 31 -14.48 2.01 13.08
N TYR A 32 -14.73 1.20 14.11
CA TYR A 32 -13.66 0.51 14.81
C TYR A 32 -14.12 -0.81 15.43
N THR A 33 -13.19 -1.75 15.58
CA THR A 33 -13.36 -2.98 16.36
C THR A 33 -12.86 -2.79 17.78
N HIS A 34 -13.17 -3.72 18.69
CA HIS A 34 -12.69 -3.63 20.08
C HIS A 34 -11.18 -3.49 20.18
N VAL A 35 -10.42 -4.15 19.30
CA VAL A 35 -8.95 -4.06 19.23
C VAL A 35 -8.48 -2.62 18.93
N ASP A 36 -9.21 -1.90 18.08
CA ASP A 36 -8.87 -0.55 17.65
C ASP A 36 -9.50 0.56 18.51
N ARG A 37 -10.18 0.24 19.64
CA ARG A 37 -10.89 1.23 20.47
C ARG A 37 -10.01 2.42 20.87
N GLY A 38 -8.73 2.19 21.13
CA GLY A 38 -7.75 3.21 21.50
C GLY A 38 -7.00 3.81 20.30
N ALA A 39 -7.25 3.34 19.08
CA ALA A 39 -6.50 3.76 17.90
C ALA A 39 -6.67 5.25 17.57
N LEU A 40 -5.63 5.84 16.96
CA LEU A 40 -5.59 7.28 16.68
C LEU A 40 -6.74 7.72 15.78
N HIS A 41 -7.12 6.94 14.76
CA HIS A 41 -8.20 7.28 13.84
C HIS A 41 -9.57 7.38 14.56
N VAL A 42 -9.80 6.58 15.61
CA VAL A 42 -11.02 6.64 16.42
C VAL A 42 -11.08 7.94 17.24
N ARG A 43 -9.94 8.33 17.83
CA ARG A 43 -9.83 9.56 18.63
C ARG A 43 -9.82 10.84 17.77
N TYR A 44 -9.43 10.73 16.52
CA TYR A 44 -9.31 11.87 15.60
C TYR A 44 -10.63 12.24 14.93
N ALA A 45 -11.50 11.25 14.68
CA ALA A 45 -12.81 11.48 14.06
C ALA A 45 -13.75 12.22 15.01
N GLU A 46 -14.72 12.95 14.45
CA GLU A 46 -15.76 13.65 15.22
C GLU A 46 -16.79 12.67 15.79
N GLU A 47 -17.10 11.60 15.07
CA GLU A 47 -17.96 10.52 15.51
C GLU A 47 -17.26 9.17 15.32
N ALA A 48 -17.49 8.21 16.21
CA ALA A 48 -16.91 6.87 16.08
C ALA A 48 -17.92 5.79 16.50
N TYR A 49 -18.00 4.71 15.74
CA TYR A 49 -18.93 3.61 15.96
C TYR A 49 -18.19 2.28 16.03
N CYS A 50 -18.45 1.54 17.12
CA CYS A 50 -17.96 0.18 17.25
C CYS A 50 -18.73 -0.75 16.32
N ILE A 51 -18.02 -1.54 15.52
CA ILE A 51 -18.60 -2.52 14.60
C ILE A 51 -18.40 -3.98 15.05
N SER A 52 -17.76 -4.20 16.20
CA SER A 52 -17.61 -5.55 16.77
C SER A 52 -18.87 -6.00 17.50
N GLY A 53 -19.30 -7.22 17.25
CA GLY A 53 -20.36 -7.88 18.02
C GLY A 53 -19.88 -8.46 19.36
N SER A 54 -18.59 -8.84 19.43
CA SER A 54 -17.91 -9.33 20.64
C SER A 54 -16.45 -8.88 20.65
N PRO A 55 -15.69 -9.01 21.76
CA PRO A 55 -14.28 -8.67 21.82
C PRO A 55 -13.40 -9.43 20.82
N GLU A 56 -13.76 -10.67 20.49
CA GLU A 56 -13.03 -11.54 19.55
C GLU A 56 -13.34 -11.19 18.08
N ASP A 57 -14.39 -10.40 17.85
CA ASP A 57 -14.80 -9.98 16.50
C ASP A 57 -13.95 -8.79 16.03
N THR A 58 -12.95 -9.09 15.25
CA THR A 58 -11.95 -8.13 14.75
C THR A 58 -12.19 -7.73 13.29
N SER A 59 -13.29 -8.17 12.65
CA SER A 59 -13.52 -7.96 11.23
C SER A 59 -14.05 -6.57 10.90
N TYR A 60 -13.42 -5.93 9.90
CA TYR A 60 -13.92 -4.74 9.19
C TYR A 60 -14.80 -5.08 7.97
N LEU A 61 -14.96 -6.38 7.65
CA LEU A 61 -15.76 -6.85 6.51
C LEU A 61 -17.24 -6.99 6.92
N LYS A 62 -17.87 -5.86 7.27
CA LYS A 62 -19.25 -5.77 7.73
C LYS A 62 -20.05 -4.75 6.92
N PRO A 63 -20.33 -5.07 5.64
CA PRO A 63 -20.98 -4.13 4.73
C PRO A 63 -22.32 -3.60 5.25
N GLU A 64 -23.17 -4.49 5.81
CA GLU A 64 -24.48 -4.13 6.34
C GLU A 64 -24.42 -3.08 7.45
N LEU A 65 -23.56 -3.34 8.43
CA LEU A 65 -23.42 -2.47 9.60
C LEU A 65 -22.82 -1.12 9.21
N ILE A 66 -21.78 -1.13 8.35
CA ILE A 66 -21.15 0.09 7.85
C ILE A 66 -22.13 0.93 7.07
N LEU A 67 -22.93 0.31 6.18
CA LEU A 67 -23.98 1.00 5.42
C LEU A 67 -25.08 1.59 6.33
N SER A 68 -25.51 0.83 7.34
CA SER A 68 -26.47 1.30 8.34
C SER A 68 -25.95 2.52 9.10
N ILE A 69 -24.67 2.52 9.50
CA ILE A 69 -24.05 3.67 10.18
C ILE A 69 -23.97 4.89 9.24
N ALA A 70 -23.58 4.68 7.98
CA ALA A 70 -23.52 5.74 6.99
C ALA A 70 -24.89 6.39 6.76
N LYS A 71 -25.96 5.61 6.65
CA LYS A 71 -27.35 6.12 6.55
C LYS A 71 -27.77 6.88 7.80
N LYS A 72 -27.51 6.33 8.99
CA LYS A 72 -27.82 6.97 10.27
C LYS A 72 -27.16 8.33 10.43
N THR A 73 -25.91 8.44 9.97
CA THR A 73 -25.09 9.66 10.11
C THR A 73 -25.21 10.61 8.92
N GLY A 74 -25.86 10.20 7.84
CA GLY A 74 -25.92 10.94 6.58
C GLY A 74 -24.56 11.07 5.89
N ALA A 75 -23.63 10.15 6.12
CA ALA A 75 -22.28 10.18 5.61
C ALA A 75 -22.14 9.48 4.26
N ALA A 76 -21.29 10.02 3.36
CA ALA A 76 -20.70 9.27 2.26
C ALA A 76 -19.68 8.27 2.80
N ILE A 77 -19.38 7.21 2.06
CA ILE A 77 -18.42 6.18 2.48
C ILE A 77 -17.14 6.30 1.66
N HIS A 78 -15.99 6.47 2.34
CA HIS A 78 -14.68 6.31 1.74
C HIS A 78 -14.06 4.98 2.19
N PRO A 79 -13.85 4.02 1.28
CA PRO A 79 -13.38 2.68 1.67
C PRO A 79 -11.87 2.61 1.94
N GLY A 80 -11.08 3.62 1.53
CA GLY A 80 -9.62 3.57 1.55
C GLY A 80 -9.07 2.53 0.57
N TYR A 81 -8.24 1.62 1.08
CA TYR A 81 -7.74 0.45 0.36
C TYR A 81 -7.87 -0.82 1.23
N GLY A 82 -7.88 -2.01 0.58
CA GLY A 82 -8.19 -3.27 1.27
C GLY A 82 -9.65 -3.33 1.76
N PHE A 83 -9.97 -4.28 2.60
CA PHE A 83 -11.32 -4.52 3.14
C PHE A 83 -12.41 -4.47 2.06
N LEU A 84 -13.30 -3.47 2.10
CA LEU A 84 -14.44 -3.32 1.21
C LEU A 84 -14.16 -2.43 -0.02
N SER A 85 -12.92 -1.96 -0.22
CA SER A 85 -12.62 -0.98 -1.27
C SER A 85 -12.82 -1.50 -2.71
N GLU A 86 -12.69 -2.81 -2.92
CA GLU A 86 -12.89 -3.48 -4.22
C GLU A 86 -14.05 -4.49 -4.15
N ASN A 87 -14.97 -4.29 -3.20
CA ASN A 87 -16.16 -5.11 -3.08
C ASN A 87 -17.31 -4.52 -3.93
N ALA A 88 -17.56 -5.13 -5.09
CA ALA A 88 -18.57 -4.66 -6.05
C ALA A 88 -19.99 -4.68 -5.46
N ASP A 89 -20.34 -5.71 -4.69
CA ASP A 89 -21.68 -5.83 -4.08
C ASP A 89 -21.89 -4.74 -3.02
N PHE A 90 -20.87 -4.42 -2.24
CA PHE A 90 -20.96 -3.31 -1.29
C PHE A 90 -21.13 -1.96 -1.99
N ALA A 91 -20.36 -1.71 -3.05
CA ALA A 91 -20.50 -0.48 -3.84
C ALA A 91 -21.90 -0.38 -4.47
N ARG A 92 -22.43 -1.47 -5.04
CA ARG A 92 -23.80 -1.55 -5.62
C ARG A 92 -24.86 -1.24 -4.57
N ARG A 93 -24.77 -1.83 -3.40
CA ARG A 93 -25.71 -1.57 -2.30
C ARG A 93 -25.64 -0.12 -1.83
N CYS A 94 -24.48 0.49 -1.78
CA CYS A 94 -24.38 1.92 -1.49
C CYS A 94 -25.17 2.73 -2.54
N GLU A 95 -25.02 2.42 -3.83
CA GLU A 95 -25.74 3.08 -4.92
C GLU A 95 -27.27 2.89 -4.80
N GLU A 96 -27.74 1.65 -4.58
CA GLU A 96 -29.16 1.29 -4.44
C GLU A 96 -29.81 1.99 -3.22
N GLU A 97 -29.08 2.13 -2.13
CA GLU A 97 -29.58 2.76 -0.89
C GLU A 97 -29.31 4.28 -0.83
N GLY A 98 -28.81 4.87 -1.92
CA GLY A 98 -28.59 6.32 -2.05
C GLY A 98 -27.44 6.86 -1.18
N VAL A 99 -26.50 5.99 -0.78
CA VAL A 99 -25.28 6.36 -0.07
C VAL A 99 -24.14 6.55 -1.06
N ILE A 100 -23.49 7.70 -1.05
CA ILE A 100 -22.37 7.98 -1.95
C ILE A 100 -21.18 7.09 -1.57
N PHE A 101 -20.75 6.21 -2.49
CA PHE A 101 -19.51 5.46 -2.41
C PHE A 101 -18.39 6.29 -3.07
N ILE A 102 -17.31 6.60 -2.33
CA ILE A 102 -16.16 7.36 -2.85
C ILE A 102 -15.18 6.39 -3.48
N GLY A 103 -15.40 6.11 -4.73
CA GLY A 103 -14.71 5.13 -5.56
C GLY A 103 -15.31 5.06 -6.96
N PRO A 104 -14.87 4.11 -7.79
CA PRO A 104 -15.50 3.84 -9.09
C PRO A 104 -16.85 3.13 -8.92
N GLY A 105 -17.62 3.03 -9.99
CA GLY A 105 -18.91 2.35 -9.99
C GLY A 105 -18.80 0.85 -9.78
N ALA A 106 -19.85 0.26 -9.20
CA ALA A 106 -19.90 -1.16 -8.85
C ALA A 106 -19.62 -2.10 -10.04
N ASP A 107 -20.12 -1.76 -11.23
CA ASP A 107 -19.91 -2.59 -12.44
C ASP A 107 -18.47 -2.59 -12.91
N ILE A 108 -17.75 -1.47 -12.75
CA ILE A 108 -16.32 -1.37 -13.09
C ILE A 108 -15.51 -2.21 -12.09
N ILE A 109 -15.82 -2.10 -10.78
CA ILE A 109 -15.19 -2.92 -9.75
C ILE A 109 -15.36 -4.40 -10.04
N ALA A 110 -16.60 -4.84 -10.37
CA ALA A 110 -16.91 -6.23 -10.67
C ALA A 110 -16.11 -6.74 -11.88
N LYS A 111 -16.12 -6.00 -13.00
CA LYS A 111 -15.40 -6.37 -14.23
C LYS A 111 -13.90 -6.45 -14.04
N MET A 112 -13.31 -5.48 -13.33
CA MET A 112 -11.87 -5.45 -13.08
C MET A 112 -11.43 -6.44 -12.00
N GLY A 113 -12.31 -6.86 -11.11
CA GLY A 113 -12.03 -7.84 -10.06
C GLY A 113 -11.83 -9.27 -10.60
N ILE A 114 -12.36 -9.59 -11.78
CA ILE A 114 -12.20 -10.90 -12.43
C ILE A 114 -11.01 -10.83 -13.39
N LYS A 115 -9.87 -11.45 -13.03
CA LYS A 115 -8.61 -11.33 -13.80
C LYS A 115 -8.73 -11.64 -15.29
N THR A 116 -9.46 -12.70 -15.65
CA THR A 116 -9.66 -13.09 -17.05
C THR A 116 -10.51 -12.10 -17.82
N GLU A 117 -11.55 -11.57 -17.18
CA GLU A 117 -12.42 -10.55 -17.77
C GLU A 117 -11.67 -9.21 -17.90
N ALA A 118 -10.99 -8.77 -16.85
CA ALA A 118 -10.18 -7.57 -16.87
C ALA A 118 -9.14 -7.60 -18.00
N ARG A 119 -8.41 -8.72 -18.16
CA ARG A 119 -7.42 -8.89 -19.25
C ARG A 119 -8.05 -8.83 -20.63
N LYS A 120 -9.23 -9.46 -20.82
CA LYS A 120 -9.97 -9.40 -22.08
C LYS A 120 -10.39 -7.96 -22.41
N ILE A 121 -11.04 -7.30 -21.45
CA ILE A 121 -11.49 -5.89 -21.62
C ILE A 121 -10.32 -4.96 -21.92
N MET A 122 -9.22 -5.09 -21.17
CA MET A 122 -8.05 -4.22 -21.32
C MET A 122 -7.30 -4.49 -22.64
N ARG A 123 -7.24 -5.73 -23.10
CA ARG A 123 -6.73 -6.05 -24.43
C ARG A 123 -7.59 -5.43 -25.54
N GLU A 124 -8.92 -5.54 -25.46
CA GLU A 124 -9.84 -4.90 -26.38
C GLU A 124 -9.73 -3.36 -26.35
N ALA A 125 -9.38 -2.82 -25.19
CA ALA A 125 -9.06 -1.41 -25.02
C ALA A 125 -7.67 -1.00 -25.55
N GLY A 126 -6.84 -1.96 -25.99
CA GLY A 126 -5.57 -1.72 -26.66
C GLY A 126 -4.33 -1.84 -25.75
N LEU A 127 -4.47 -2.35 -24.52
CA LEU A 127 -3.32 -2.63 -23.68
C LEU A 127 -2.62 -3.94 -24.09
N PRO A 128 -1.29 -3.97 -24.13
CA PRO A 128 -0.55 -5.23 -24.28
C PRO A 128 -0.78 -6.11 -23.05
N ILE A 129 -1.09 -7.36 -23.28
CA ILE A 129 -1.20 -8.40 -22.25
C ILE A 129 -0.05 -9.39 -22.38
N VAL A 130 0.28 -10.12 -21.29
CA VAL A 130 1.31 -11.18 -21.38
C VAL A 130 0.88 -12.19 -22.43
N PRO A 131 1.73 -12.48 -23.46
CA PRO A 131 1.44 -13.47 -24.50
C PRO A 131 1.16 -14.85 -23.90
N GLY A 132 0.20 -15.58 -24.46
CA GLY A 132 -0.19 -16.90 -23.96
C GLY A 132 -1.52 -17.35 -24.54
N THR A 133 -2.13 -18.39 -23.91
CA THR A 133 -3.44 -18.90 -24.33
C THR A 133 -4.58 -18.19 -23.58
N GLU A 134 -5.71 -18.04 -24.27
CA GLU A 134 -6.95 -17.50 -23.68
C GLU A 134 -7.82 -18.60 -23.07
N ALA A 135 -7.65 -19.82 -23.58
CA ALA A 135 -8.36 -21.02 -23.14
C ALA A 135 -7.37 -22.06 -22.58
N PRO A 136 -7.85 -23.00 -21.78
CA PRO A 136 -7.04 -24.12 -21.35
C PRO A 136 -6.50 -24.93 -22.53
N VAL A 137 -5.25 -25.36 -22.41
CA VAL A 137 -4.60 -26.21 -23.43
C VAL A 137 -5.15 -27.63 -23.41
N GLN A 138 -5.29 -28.22 -24.60
CA GLN A 138 -5.88 -29.57 -24.78
C GLN A 138 -4.83 -30.69 -24.73
N GLY A 139 -3.55 -30.38 -24.58
CA GLY A 139 -2.50 -31.40 -24.49
C GLY A 139 -1.11 -30.90 -24.82
N ILE A 140 -0.15 -31.84 -24.84
CA ILE A 140 1.30 -31.57 -24.97
C ILE A 140 1.63 -30.83 -26.26
N GLU A 141 1.06 -31.27 -27.39
CA GLU A 141 1.39 -30.71 -28.70
C GLU A 141 0.93 -29.25 -28.83
N GLU A 142 -0.21 -28.91 -28.26
CA GLU A 142 -0.66 -27.50 -28.22
C GLU A 142 0.26 -26.66 -27.35
N VAL A 143 0.69 -27.17 -26.18
CA VAL A 143 1.67 -26.49 -25.33
C VAL A 143 2.96 -26.21 -26.07
N LYS A 144 3.52 -27.20 -26.76
CA LYS A 144 4.74 -27.04 -27.55
C LYS A 144 4.58 -26.03 -28.69
N LYS A 145 3.43 -26.05 -29.39
CA LYS A 145 3.11 -25.09 -30.45
C LYS A 145 3.09 -23.68 -29.92
N VAL A 146 2.28 -23.42 -28.88
CA VAL A 146 2.16 -22.10 -28.28
C VAL A 146 3.50 -21.65 -27.69
N ALA A 147 4.25 -22.53 -27.03
CA ALA A 147 5.56 -22.20 -26.49
C ALA A 147 6.57 -21.79 -27.56
N LYS A 148 6.51 -22.38 -28.76
CA LYS A 148 7.33 -21.94 -29.91
C LYS A 148 6.92 -20.57 -30.43
N GLU A 149 5.62 -20.24 -30.40
CA GLU A 149 5.10 -18.96 -30.85
C GLU A 149 5.45 -17.81 -29.88
N VAL A 150 5.26 -18.03 -28.57
CA VAL A 150 5.53 -17.00 -27.53
C VAL A 150 6.99 -16.98 -27.07
N GLY A 151 7.75 -18.04 -27.37
CA GLY A 151 9.15 -18.25 -26.96
C GLY A 151 9.27 -18.73 -25.51
N TYR A 152 10.23 -19.63 -25.26
CA TYR A 152 10.62 -20.03 -23.89
C TYR A 152 11.35 -18.90 -23.17
N PRO A 153 11.30 -18.86 -21.82
CA PRO A 153 10.54 -19.72 -20.92
C PRO A 153 9.05 -19.38 -20.92
N ILE A 154 8.21 -20.39 -20.58
CA ILE A 154 6.76 -20.21 -20.38
C ILE A 154 6.35 -20.64 -18.97
N MET A 155 5.22 -20.14 -18.51
CA MET A 155 4.58 -20.53 -17.26
C MET A 155 3.28 -21.29 -17.57
N LEU A 156 3.18 -22.53 -17.11
CA LEU A 156 1.91 -23.25 -17.04
C LEU A 156 1.17 -22.83 -15.77
N LYS A 157 -0.11 -22.52 -15.88
CA LYS A 157 -0.93 -22.05 -14.75
C LYS A 157 -2.27 -22.76 -14.71
N ALA A 158 -2.67 -23.27 -13.55
CA ALA A 158 -4.00 -23.78 -13.34
C ALA A 158 -5.06 -22.68 -13.50
N LEU A 159 -6.15 -22.97 -14.23
CA LEU A 159 -7.26 -22.03 -14.45
C LEU A 159 -7.92 -21.62 -13.15
N ALA A 160 -8.15 -22.57 -12.25
CA ALA A 160 -8.75 -22.36 -10.93
C ALA A 160 -7.72 -22.06 -9.83
N GLY A 161 -6.46 -21.81 -10.19
CA GLY A 161 -5.33 -21.67 -9.25
C GLY A 161 -5.21 -20.31 -8.60
N GLY A 162 -4.68 -20.32 -7.37
CA GLY A 162 -4.30 -19.13 -6.62
C GLY A 162 -3.12 -19.42 -5.67
N GLY A 163 -2.39 -18.39 -5.24
CA GLY A 163 -1.30 -18.54 -4.27
C GLY A 163 -0.08 -19.36 -4.78
N GLY A 164 0.12 -19.45 -6.09
CA GLY A 164 1.28 -20.17 -6.68
C GLY A 164 1.10 -21.68 -6.85
N LYS A 165 -0.02 -22.25 -6.42
CA LYS A 165 -0.32 -23.68 -6.67
C LYS A 165 -0.77 -23.90 -8.10
N GLY A 166 -0.33 -25.04 -8.70
CA GLY A 166 -0.62 -25.36 -10.10
C GLY A 166 0.16 -24.54 -11.11
N MET A 167 1.25 -23.89 -10.68
CA MET A 167 2.15 -23.11 -11.53
C MET A 167 3.47 -23.86 -11.75
N ARG A 168 3.91 -23.96 -13.01
CA ARG A 168 5.20 -24.57 -13.38
C ARG A 168 5.91 -23.76 -14.43
N LEU A 169 7.15 -23.40 -14.14
CA LEU A 169 8.06 -22.79 -15.10
C LEU A 169 8.63 -23.86 -16.02
N VAL A 170 8.56 -23.63 -17.33
CA VAL A 170 9.08 -24.50 -18.39
C VAL A 170 10.09 -23.72 -19.21
N ARG A 171 11.34 -24.15 -19.17
CA ARG A 171 12.45 -23.43 -19.82
C ARG A 171 12.78 -23.99 -21.19
N THR A 172 12.51 -25.28 -21.40
CA THR A 172 12.81 -25.98 -22.65
C THR A 172 11.65 -26.87 -23.10
N GLU A 173 11.68 -27.30 -24.36
CA GLU A 173 10.64 -28.16 -24.93
C GLU A 173 10.57 -29.54 -24.24
N GLU A 174 11.71 -30.04 -23.76
CA GLU A 174 11.81 -31.34 -23.10
C GLU A 174 11.09 -31.38 -21.75
N GLU A 175 10.98 -30.22 -21.09
CA GLU A 175 10.31 -30.10 -19.79
C GLU A 175 8.77 -30.09 -19.89
N VAL A 176 8.23 -29.84 -21.09
CA VAL A 176 6.77 -29.57 -21.29
C VAL A 176 5.90 -30.69 -20.75
N GLU A 177 6.21 -31.95 -21.14
CA GLU A 177 5.38 -33.10 -20.78
C GLU A 177 5.29 -33.30 -19.25
N THR A 178 6.45 -33.29 -18.60
CA THR A 178 6.52 -33.45 -17.14
C THR A 178 5.84 -32.30 -16.40
N ALA A 179 6.09 -31.07 -16.83
CA ALA A 179 5.51 -29.87 -16.22
C ALA A 179 3.99 -29.83 -16.39
N LEU A 180 3.46 -30.14 -17.57
CA LEU A 180 2.03 -30.16 -17.84
C LEU A 180 1.31 -31.19 -16.95
N ARG A 181 1.82 -32.44 -16.92
CA ARG A 181 1.26 -33.50 -16.08
C ARG A 181 1.22 -33.13 -14.61
N LEU A 182 2.32 -32.56 -14.09
CA LEU A 182 2.39 -32.12 -12.69
C LEU A 182 1.44 -30.96 -12.39
N SER A 183 1.34 -29.97 -13.30
CA SER A 183 0.43 -28.84 -13.14
C SER A 183 -1.04 -29.29 -13.12
N GLN A 184 -1.42 -30.19 -14.04
CA GLN A 184 -2.78 -30.75 -14.11
C GLN A 184 -3.11 -31.57 -12.88
N SER A 185 -2.19 -32.45 -12.42
CA SER A 185 -2.39 -33.27 -11.22
C SER A 185 -2.56 -32.41 -9.97
N GLU A 186 -1.72 -31.39 -9.81
CA GLU A 186 -1.81 -30.45 -8.66
C GLU A 186 -3.09 -29.61 -8.72
N ALA A 187 -3.49 -29.16 -9.91
CA ALA A 187 -4.72 -28.40 -10.13
C ALA A 187 -5.96 -29.25 -9.84
N GLY A 188 -6.02 -30.47 -10.35
CA GLY A 188 -7.11 -31.42 -10.09
C GLY A 188 -7.27 -31.74 -8.61
N THR A 189 -6.14 -32.00 -7.92
CA THR A 189 -6.15 -32.33 -6.48
C THR A 189 -6.52 -31.14 -5.61
N SER A 190 -6.00 -29.94 -5.92
CA SER A 190 -6.17 -28.77 -5.07
C SER A 190 -7.47 -28.00 -5.33
N PHE A 191 -7.98 -28.03 -6.56
CA PHE A 191 -9.08 -27.17 -7.00
C PHE A 191 -10.24 -27.94 -7.67
N GLY A 192 -10.11 -29.25 -7.86
CA GLY A 192 -11.12 -30.06 -8.55
C GLY A 192 -11.22 -29.81 -10.06
N ASN A 193 -10.30 -29.05 -10.65
CA ASN A 193 -10.24 -28.70 -12.06
C ASN A 193 -8.79 -28.74 -12.53
N ASP A 194 -8.48 -29.58 -13.49
CA ASP A 194 -7.14 -29.80 -14.05
C ASP A 194 -6.80 -28.92 -15.26
N ALA A 195 -7.70 -27.98 -15.61
CA ALA A 195 -7.51 -27.08 -16.73
C ALA A 195 -6.29 -26.17 -16.51
N VAL A 196 -5.37 -26.15 -17.47
CA VAL A 196 -4.12 -25.39 -17.45
C VAL A 196 -4.03 -24.50 -18.70
N TYR A 197 -3.55 -23.29 -18.54
CA TYR A 197 -3.25 -22.35 -19.61
C TYR A 197 -1.78 -21.92 -19.59
N ILE A 198 -1.31 -21.32 -20.68
CA ILE A 198 0.08 -20.90 -20.86
C ILE A 198 0.17 -19.39 -20.80
N GLU A 199 1.24 -18.91 -20.16
CA GLU A 199 1.69 -17.52 -20.29
C GLU A 199 3.19 -17.47 -20.56
N LYS A 200 3.64 -16.47 -21.32
CA LYS A 200 5.07 -16.12 -21.42
C LYS A 200 5.59 -15.83 -20.02
N TYR A 201 6.69 -16.47 -19.63
CA TYR A 201 7.36 -16.11 -18.39
C TYR A 201 8.29 -14.91 -18.63
N ILE A 202 8.05 -13.85 -17.89
CA ILE A 202 8.88 -12.64 -17.91
C ILE A 202 9.97 -12.81 -16.86
N GLU A 203 11.23 -12.90 -17.31
CA GLU A 203 12.35 -13.07 -16.38
C GLU A 203 12.75 -11.74 -15.76
N ASN A 204 12.95 -11.75 -14.44
CA ASN A 204 13.37 -10.57 -13.67
C ASN A 204 12.59 -9.30 -14.04
N PRO A 205 11.24 -9.34 -14.00
CA PRO A 205 10.44 -8.21 -14.43
C PRO A 205 10.53 -7.05 -13.46
N HIS A 206 10.33 -5.84 -13.99
CA HIS A 206 9.96 -4.69 -13.19
C HIS A 206 8.44 -4.66 -12.99
N HIS A 207 8.02 -4.29 -11.78
CA HIS A 207 6.63 -4.00 -11.47
C HIS A 207 6.41 -2.50 -11.57
N ILE A 208 5.85 -2.07 -12.68
CA ILE A 208 5.56 -0.66 -12.99
C ILE A 208 4.05 -0.46 -12.93
N GLU A 209 3.62 0.65 -12.37
CA GLU A 209 2.21 0.94 -12.29
C GLU A 209 1.90 2.38 -12.69
N VAL A 210 0.75 2.59 -13.33
CA VAL A 210 0.30 3.91 -13.80
C VAL A 210 -0.87 4.38 -12.95
N GLN A 211 -0.70 5.53 -12.30
CA GLN A 211 -1.78 6.19 -11.56
C GLN A 211 -2.73 6.88 -12.51
N ILE A 212 -3.99 6.52 -12.44
CA ILE A 212 -5.10 7.15 -13.17
C ILE A 212 -5.98 7.93 -12.21
N MET A 213 -6.52 9.04 -12.70
CA MET A 213 -7.62 9.76 -12.08
C MET A 213 -8.64 10.14 -13.15
N GLY A 214 -9.92 9.81 -12.92
CA GLY A 214 -11.00 10.11 -13.85
C GLY A 214 -12.20 10.77 -13.17
N ASP A 215 -13.01 11.49 -13.92
CA ASP A 215 -14.31 12.02 -13.48
C ASP A 215 -15.49 11.36 -14.18
N LYS A 216 -16.69 11.67 -13.73
CA LYS A 216 -17.94 11.13 -14.32
C LYS A 216 -18.32 11.75 -15.66
N TYR A 217 -17.52 12.68 -16.17
CA TYR A 217 -17.74 13.41 -17.45
C TYR A 217 -16.84 12.89 -18.58
N GLY A 218 -16.06 11.83 -18.31
CA GLY A 218 -15.17 11.21 -19.30
C GLY A 218 -13.78 11.82 -19.36
N ASN A 219 -13.45 12.77 -18.48
CA ASN A 219 -12.08 13.25 -18.35
C ASN A 219 -11.27 12.21 -17.58
N VAL A 220 -10.20 11.70 -18.18
CA VAL A 220 -9.28 10.76 -17.56
C VAL A 220 -7.87 11.24 -17.82
N VAL A 221 -7.08 11.31 -16.76
CA VAL A 221 -5.67 11.72 -16.80
C VAL A 221 -4.79 10.66 -16.13
N HIS A 222 -3.51 10.61 -16.51
CA HIS A 222 -2.50 9.91 -15.75
C HIS A 222 -1.73 10.87 -14.84
N LEU A 223 -1.29 10.36 -13.71
CA LEU A 223 -0.43 11.05 -12.76
C LEU A 223 0.96 10.40 -12.69
N GLY A 224 1.41 9.86 -13.84
CA GLY A 224 2.69 9.19 -14.02
C GLY A 224 2.72 7.76 -13.54
N GLU A 225 3.92 7.22 -13.53
CA GLU A 225 4.18 5.84 -13.10
C GLU A 225 4.92 5.80 -11.76
N ARG A 226 4.82 4.64 -11.13
CA ARG A 226 5.59 4.24 -9.96
C ARG A 226 6.37 2.98 -10.25
N GLU A 227 7.56 2.87 -9.69
CA GLU A 227 8.39 1.67 -9.66
C GLU A 227 8.16 0.95 -8.33
N CYS A 228 7.63 -0.27 -8.39
CA CYS A 228 7.24 -1.05 -7.22
C CYS A 228 7.93 -2.42 -7.17
N SER A 229 9.11 -2.56 -7.77
CA SER A 229 9.81 -3.84 -7.89
C SER A 229 10.47 -4.31 -6.60
N ILE A 230 10.74 -3.42 -5.63
CA ILE A 230 11.29 -3.87 -4.34
C ILE A 230 10.17 -4.52 -3.52
N GLN A 231 10.08 -5.84 -3.62
CA GLN A 231 9.02 -6.64 -3.03
C GLN A 231 9.58 -7.78 -2.19
N ARG A 232 8.84 -8.15 -1.16
CA ARG A 232 9.09 -9.34 -0.37
C ARG A 232 7.86 -10.25 -0.40
N ARG A 233 8.00 -11.46 -0.91
CA ARG A 233 6.86 -12.41 -1.07
C ARG A 233 5.67 -11.77 -1.81
N ASN A 234 5.94 -11.04 -2.90
CA ASN A 234 4.97 -10.26 -3.68
C ASN A 234 4.33 -9.09 -2.93
N GLN A 235 4.83 -8.70 -1.76
CA GLN A 235 4.40 -7.50 -1.04
C GLN A 235 5.40 -6.38 -1.30
N LYS A 236 4.91 -5.25 -1.83
CA LYS A 236 5.70 -4.03 -2.04
C LYS A 236 6.21 -3.51 -0.70
N VAL A 237 7.47 -3.06 -0.63
CA VAL A 237 8.11 -2.56 0.60
C VAL A 237 8.84 -1.23 0.40
N ILE A 238 9.30 -0.95 -0.82
CA ILE A 238 9.84 0.36 -1.24
C ILE A 238 9.27 0.67 -2.62
N GLU A 239 8.75 1.87 -2.77
CA GLU A 239 8.20 2.39 -4.02
C GLU A 239 8.83 3.73 -4.34
N GLU A 240 8.99 4.03 -5.63
CA GLU A 240 9.48 5.34 -6.08
C GLU A 240 8.76 5.85 -7.33
N SER A 241 8.76 7.15 -7.52
CA SER A 241 8.25 7.84 -8.70
C SER A 241 9.18 9.00 -9.05
N PRO A 242 9.53 9.18 -10.34
CA PRO A 242 9.32 8.25 -11.44
C PRO A 242 10.25 7.03 -11.37
N SER A 243 9.96 5.99 -12.16
CA SER A 243 10.83 4.81 -12.27
C SER A 243 12.20 5.19 -12.86
N PRO A 244 13.32 4.76 -12.22
CA PRO A 244 14.67 4.96 -12.78
C PRO A 244 14.95 4.04 -13.97
N PHE A 245 14.15 2.99 -14.15
CA PHE A 245 14.31 1.99 -15.21
C PHE A 245 13.58 2.36 -16.50
N VAL A 246 12.38 2.95 -16.41
CA VAL A 246 11.51 3.22 -17.56
C VAL A 246 12.08 4.33 -18.42
N LYS A 247 12.36 4.03 -19.71
CA LYS A 247 12.81 5.01 -20.70
C LYS A 247 11.69 5.97 -21.07
N GLU A 248 12.04 7.22 -21.39
CA GLU A 248 11.07 8.28 -21.67
C GLU A 248 10.10 7.94 -22.80
N GLU A 249 10.57 7.27 -23.86
CA GLU A 249 9.74 6.83 -24.98
C GLU A 249 8.70 5.78 -24.53
N THR A 250 9.14 4.78 -23.76
CA THR A 250 8.28 3.73 -23.21
C THR A 250 7.28 4.33 -22.22
N ARG A 251 7.73 5.27 -21.37
CA ARG A 251 6.88 6.00 -20.42
C ARG A 251 5.72 6.66 -21.14
N LYS A 252 6.00 7.49 -22.15
CA LYS A 252 4.98 8.18 -22.93
C LYS A 252 3.97 7.21 -23.58
N LYS A 253 4.46 6.12 -24.15
CA LYS A 253 3.61 5.09 -24.76
C LYS A 253 2.72 4.42 -23.71
N MET A 254 3.28 3.99 -22.58
CA MET A 254 2.57 3.30 -21.50
C MET A 254 1.50 4.20 -20.90
N LEU A 255 1.83 5.44 -20.56
CA LEU A 255 0.90 6.42 -19.99
C LEU A 255 -0.26 6.72 -20.93
N LYS A 256 0.03 6.88 -22.22
CA LYS A 256 -0.99 7.14 -23.25
C LYS A 256 -1.99 5.98 -23.37
N VAL A 257 -1.51 4.74 -23.52
CA VAL A 257 -2.42 3.59 -23.69
C VAL A 257 -3.21 3.31 -22.41
N ALA A 258 -2.65 3.57 -21.24
CA ALA A 258 -3.36 3.45 -19.96
C ALA A 258 -4.55 4.42 -19.88
N VAL A 259 -4.35 5.69 -20.24
CA VAL A 259 -5.45 6.68 -20.27
C VAL A 259 -6.51 6.32 -21.32
N GLU A 260 -6.10 5.92 -22.52
CA GLU A 260 -7.03 5.52 -23.58
C GLU A 260 -7.88 4.32 -23.19
N ALA A 261 -7.28 3.32 -22.55
CA ALA A 261 -8.01 2.16 -22.02
C ALA A 261 -9.02 2.55 -20.94
N CYS A 262 -8.62 3.38 -19.99
CA CYS A 262 -9.52 3.83 -18.92
C CYS A 262 -10.68 4.69 -19.46
N LYS A 263 -10.45 5.51 -20.49
CA LYS A 263 -11.53 6.24 -21.18
C LYS A 263 -12.53 5.29 -21.84
N ARG A 264 -12.04 4.24 -22.53
CA ARG A 264 -12.91 3.26 -23.22
C ARG A 264 -13.81 2.48 -22.27
N ILE A 265 -13.33 2.17 -21.08
CA ILE A 265 -14.14 1.47 -20.08
C ILE A 265 -15.00 2.40 -19.21
N GLY A 266 -14.93 3.73 -19.45
CA GLY A 266 -15.68 4.72 -18.67
C GLY A 266 -15.21 4.84 -17.23
N TYR A 267 -13.90 4.66 -16.98
CA TYR A 267 -13.35 4.70 -15.63
C TYR A 267 -13.39 6.10 -15.02
N TYR A 268 -13.80 6.17 -13.74
CA TYR A 268 -13.73 7.39 -12.94
C TYR A 268 -13.23 7.07 -11.52
N SER A 269 -12.84 8.09 -10.74
CA SER A 269 -12.14 8.02 -9.46
C SER A 269 -10.65 7.66 -9.61
N ALA A 270 -9.95 7.46 -8.49
CA ALA A 270 -8.57 7.00 -8.52
C ALA A 270 -8.51 5.51 -8.86
N GLY A 271 -7.57 5.14 -9.71
CA GLY A 271 -7.28 3.75 -10.06
C GLY A 271 -5.85 3.60 -10.52
N THR A 272 -5.35 2.38 -10.52
CA THR A 272 -3.98 2.07 -10.91
C THR A 272 -3.95 0.87 -11.83
N LEU A 273 -3.28 1.02 -12.97
CA LEU A 273 -2.98 -0.11 -13.86
C LEU A 273 -1.58 -0.60 -13.54
N GLU A 274 -1.48 -1.87 -13.16
CA GLU A 274 -0.22 -2.54 -12.88
C GLU A 274 0.30 -3.27 -14.13
N PHE A 275 1.61 -3.15 -14.36
CA PHE A 275 2.30 -3.75 -15.50
C PHE A 275 3.54 -4.52 -15.05
N MET A 276 3.80 -5.63 -15.73
CA MET A 276 5.12 -6.26 -15.73
C MET A 276 5.90 -5.73 -16.93
N MET A 277 7.11 -5.25 -16.69
CA MET A 277 8.00 -4.74 -17.74
C MET A 277 9.27 -5.59 -17.81
N ASP A 278 9.63 -6.02 -19.01
CA ASP A 278 10.86 -6.78 -19.23
C ASP A 278 12.09 -5.88 -19.42
N LYS A 279 13.27 -6.47 -19.49
CA LYS A 279 14.56 -5.76 -19.70
C LYS A 279 14.61 -4.98 -21.02
N ASP A 280 13.81 -5.35 -22.00
CA ASP A 280 13.74 -4.74 -23.33
C ASP A 280 12.70 -3.64 -23.42
N GLN A 281 12.10 -3.25 -22.26
CA GLN A 281 11.08 -2.21 -22.12
C GLN A 281 9.71 -2.58 -22.70
N ASN A 282 9.45 -3.87 -22.96
CA ASN A 282 8.09 -4.31 -23.25
C ASN A 282 7.31 -4.38 -21.94
N PHE A 283 6.12 -3.79 -21.93
CA PHE A 283 5.25 -3.78 -20.76
C PHE A 283 3.95 -4.52 -21.06
N TYR A 284 3.45 -5.23 -20.06
CA TYR A 284 2.28 -6.09 -20.16
C TYR A 284 1.36 -5.85 -18.99
N PHE A 285 0.08 -5.62 -19.27
CA PHE A 285 -0.94 -5.42 -18.26
C PHE A 285 -1.06 -6.64 -17.34
N LEU A 286 -1.00 -6.41 -16.04
CA LEU A 286 -1.13 -7.44 -15.00
C LEU A 286 -2.53 -7.41 -14.41
N GLU A 287 -2.92 -6.28 -13.80
CA GLU A 287 -4.22 -6.06 -13.19
C GLU A 287 -4.53 -4.56 -13.06
N MET A 288 -5.79 -4.24 -12.77
CA MET A 288 -6.20 -2.89 -12.41
C MET A 288 -6.75 -2.87 -10.99
N ASN A 289 -6.16 -2.02 -10.16
CA ASN A 289 -6.69 -1.75 -8.82
C ASN A 289 -7.68 -0.59 -8.92
N THR A 290 -8.94 -0.88 -8.59
CA THR A 290 -10.07 0.06 -8.71
C THR A 290 -10.26 0.88 -7.44
N ARG A 291 -9.15 1.35 -6.85
CA ARG A 291 -9.08 2.04 -5.57
C ARG A 291 -7.83 2.90 -5.46
N LEU A 292 -7.76 3.68 -4.41
CA LEU A 292 -6.50 4.28 -3.99
C LEU A 292 -5.49 3.19 -3.58
N GLN A 293 -4.22 3.36 -3.91
CA GLN A 293 -3.17 2.44 -3.48
C GLN A 293 -2.39 2.94 -2.26
N VAL A 294 -1.70 2.02 -1.57
CA VAL A 294 -0.86 2.33 -0.40
C VAL A 294 0.18 3.39 -0.77
N GLU A 295 0.82 3.19 -1.91
CA GLU A 295 1.95 3.96 -2.46
C GLU A 295 1.56 5.25 -3.20
N HIS A 296 0.30 5.69 -3.09
CA HIS A 296 -0.14 6.96 -3.69
C HIS A 296 0.68 8.20 -3.27
N PRO A 297 1.30 8.24 -2.07
CA PRO A 297 2.07 9.40 -1.65
C PRO A 297 3.21 9.78 -2.58
N VAL A 298 3.93 8.82 -3.19
CA VAL A 298 5.04 9.17 -4.10
C VAL A 298 4.55 9.91 -5.35
N THR A 299 3.35 9.57 -5.83
CA THR A 299 2.70 10.29 -6.93
C THR A 299 2.30 11.70 -6.50
N GLU A 300 1.68 11.85 -5.33
CA GLU A 300 1.25 13.15 -4.80
C GLU A 300 2.43 14.10 -4.59
N GLU A 301 3.55 13.59 -4.05
CA GLU A 301 4.78 14.39 -3.85
C GLU A 301 5.43 14.84 -5.17
N CYS A 302 5.31 14.05 -6.25
CA CYS A 302 5.86 14.40 -7.55
C CYS A 302 4.95 15.30 -8.39
N THR A 303 3.63 15.27 -8.17
CA THR A 303 2.65 15.99 -9.01
C THR A 303 1.99 17.17 -8.30
N GLY A 304 1.99 17.19 -6.97
CA GLY A 304 1.25 18.16 -6.16
C GLY A 304 -0.27 17.93 -6.14
N VAL A 305 -0.76 16.81 -6.68
CA VAL A 305 -2.19 16.44 -6.69
C VAL A 305 -2.54 15.73 -5.38
N ASP A 306 -3.64 16.09 -4.74
CA ASP A 306 -4.22 15.36 -3.60
C ASP A 306 -5.30 14.38 -4.10
N LEU A 307 -4.91 13.12 -4.28
CA LEU A 307 -5.79 12.07 -4.80
C LEU A 307 -7.03 11.84 -3.94
N VAL A 308 -6.92 11.91 -2.62
CA VAL A 308 -8.06 11.73 -1.70
C VAL A 308 -9.06 12.88 -1.87
N ARG A 309 -8.58 14.12 -1.98
CA ARG A 309 -9.42 15.27 -2.26
C ARG A 309 -10.17 15.12 -3.58
N ASP A 310 -9.46 14.72 -4.63
CA ASP A 310 -10.04 14.59 -5.96
C ASP A 310 -11.04 13.44 -6.02
N MET A 311 -10.79 12.31 -5.34
CA MET A 311 -11.78 11.24 -5.17
C MET A 311 -13.08 11.77 -4.53
N ILE A 312 -12.96 12.57 -3.47
CA ILE A 312 -14.12 13.17 -2.79
C ILE A 312 -14.87 14.13 -3.72
N MET A 313 -14.15 14.98 -4.46
CA MET A 313 -14.73 15.94 -5.40
C MET A 313 -15.46 15.25 -6.55
N VAL A 314 -14.86 14.21 -7.15
CA VAL A 314 -15.47 13.41 -8.21
C VAL A 314 -16.71 12.66 -7.70
N ALA A 315 -16.64 12.07 -6.51
CA ALA A 315 -17.79 11.40 -5.90
C ALA A 315 -18.95 12.37 -5.64
N ALA A 316 -18.63 13.64 -5.30
CA ALA A 316 -19.62 14.72 -5.13
C ALA A 316 -20.20 15.23 -6.46
N GLY A 317 -19.80 14.68 -7.62
CA GLY A 317 -20.28 15.05 -8.94
C GLY A 317 -19.55 16.22 -9.61
N ASN A 318 -18.36 16.59 -9.13
CA ASN A 318 -17.56 17.64 -9.77
C ASN A 318 -16.64 17.06 -10.85
N PRO A 319 -16.34 17.83 -11.91
CA PRO A 319 -15.28 17.46 -12.84
C PRO A 319 -13.89 17.58 -12.19
N LEU A 320 -12.88 16.97 -12.79
CA LEU A 320 -11.49 17.20 -12.41
C LEU A 320 -11.13 18.68 -12.58
N PRO A 321 -10.41 19.28 -11.63
CA PRO A 321 -10.05 20.70 -11.67
C PRO A 321 -8.87 21.00 -12.61
N TYR A 322 -8.34 20.01 -13.32
CA TYR A 322 -7.19 20.10 -14.21
C TYR A 322 -7.35 19.15 -15.42
N LYS A 323 -6.61 19.44 -16.47
CA LYS A 323 -6.41 18.58 -17.64
C LYS A 323 -5.03 17.95 -17.60
N GLN A 324 -4.73 17.04 -18.57
CA GLN A 324 -3.45 16.36 -18.63
C GLN A 324 -2.27 17.33 -18.78
N GLU A 325 -2.40 18.39 -19.54
CA GLU A 325 -1.37 19.40 -19.77
C GLU A 325 -1.04 20.25 -18.53
N ASP A 326 -1.93 20.31 -17.55
CA ASP A 326 -1.74 21.06 -16.31
C ASP A 326 -0.88 20.28 -15.31
N ILE A 327 -0.81 18.95 -15.47
CA ILE A 327 -0.07 18.06 -14.56
C ILE A 327 1.42 18.11 -14.88
N LYS A 328 2.21 18.61 -13.93
CA LYS A 328 3.66 18.70 -14.05
C LYS A 328 4.35 17.80 -13.07
N PHE A 329 5.22 16.94 -13.58
CA PHE A 329 6.10 16.14 -12.73
C PHE A 329 7.28 16.97 -12.26
N SER A 330 7.58 16.89 -10.97
CA SER A 330 8.69 17.60 -10.34
C SER A 330 9.47 16.69 -9.41
N GLY A 331 10.77 16.55 -9.66
CA GLY A 331 11.67 15.79 -8.80
C GLY A 331 11.42 14.28 -8.80
N ALA A 332 11.73 13.66 -7.68
CA ALA A 332 11.51 12.24 -7.43
C ALA A 332 11.08 12.02 -5.98
N ALA A 333 10.27 11.01 -5.71
CA ALA A 333 9.83 10.62 -4.39
C ALA A 333 10.06 9.13 -4.16
N ILE A 334 10.39 8.78 -2.93
CA ILE A 334 10.58 7.39 -2.48
C ILE A 334 9.74 7.18 -1.24
N GLU A 335 9.00 6.08 -1.20
CA GLU A 335 8.26 5.62 -0.02
C GLU A 335 8.93 4.37 0.56
N CYS A 336 9.02 4.30 1.89
CA CYS A 336 9.37 3.11 2.64
C CYS A 336 8.21 2.73 3.54
N ARG A 337 7.67 1.51 3.38
CA ARG A 337 6.64 0.98 4.27
C ARG A 337 7.28 0.48 5.56
N ILE A 338 6.90 1.07 6.67
CA ILE A 338 7.42 0.69 7.99
C ILE A 338 6.47 -0.34 8.61
N TYR A 339 6.94 -1.57 8.69
CA TYR A 339 6.23 -2.69 9.29
C TYR A 339 6.76 -2.99 10.70
N ALA A 340 5.88 -3.45 11.58
CA ALA A 340 6.23 -4.02 12.88
C ALA A 340 6.67 -5.48 12.69
N GLU A 341 7.87 -5.67 12.17
CA GLU A 341 8.47 -6.96 11.82
C GLU A 341 9.95 -6.97 12.20
N ASP A 342 10.50 -8.16 12.46
CA ASP A 342 11.92 -8.38 12.76
C ASP A 342 12.67 -8.82 11.50
N PRO A 343 13.42 -7.92 10.82
CA PRO A 343 14.17 -8.27 9.61
C PRO A 343 15.31 -9.27 9.87
N GLU A 344 15.86 -9.30 11.08
CA GLU A 344 16.93 -10.23 11.46
C GLU A 344 16.40 -11.66 11.62
N ASN A 345 15.11 -11.80 11.93
CA ASN A 345 14.43 -13.06 12.11
C ASN A 345 13.39 -13.30 11.00
N ASN A 346 13.85 -13.26 9.75
CA ASN A 346 13.05 -13.55 8.54
C ASN A 346 11.72 -12.76 8.47
N PHE A 347 11.73 -11.51 8.97
CA PHE A 347 10.57 -10.60 8.99
C PHE A 347 9.36 -11.20 9.73
N MET A 348 9.59 -11.90 10.85
CA MET A 348 8.49 -12.31 11.72
C MET A 348 7.77 -11.09 12.28
N PRO A 349 6.43 -11.14 12.38
CA PRO A 349 5.67 -10.08 13.03
C PRO A 349 6.19 -9.80 14.46
N SER A 350 6.26 -8.53 14.82
CA SER A 350 6.71 -8.07 16.14
C SER A 350 5.59 -7.28 16.81
N PRO A 351 4.55 -7.97 17.35
CA PRO A 351 3.48 -7.32 18.10
C PRO A 351 4.00 -6.77 19.41
N GLY A 352 3.29 -5.83 20.01
CA GLY A 352 3.63 -5.25 21.29
C GLY A 352 3.32 -3.77 21.38
N VAL A 353 3.67 -3.17 22.51
CA VAL A 353 3.42 -1.75 22.78
C VAL A 353 4.60 -0.91 22.33
N ILE A 354 4.34 0.10 21.52
CA ILE A 354 5.33 1.12 21.16
C ILE A 354 5.59 1.99 22.41
N THR A 355 6.78 1.88 22.99
CA THR A 355 7.15 2.64 24.19
C THR A 355 7.69 4.03 23.90
N VAL A 356 8.40 4.16 22.77
CA VAL A 356 8.93 5.45 22.29
C VAL A 356 8.65 5.55 20.78
N ARG A 357 8.20 6.71 20.34
CA ARG A 357 8.10 7.08 18.94
C ARG A 357 8.58 8.50 18.75
N GLU A 358 9.74 8.65 18.11
CA GLU A 358 10.28 9.93 17.64
C GLU A 358 10.15 9.96 16.12
N ALA A 359 9.23 10.78 15.60
CA ALA A 359 9.02 10.90 14.18
C ALA A 359 10.13 11.74 13.55
N PRO A 360 10.59 11.40 12.33
CA PRO A 360 11.52 12.26 11.61
C PRO A 360 10.82 13.55 11.20
N GLU A 361 11.57 14.65 11.19
CA GLU A 361 11.07 15.97 10.83
C GLU A 361 11.91 16.62 9.73
N GLY A 362 11.44 17.74 9.22
CA GLY A 362 12.16 18.56 8.25
C GLY A 362 11.51 18.62 6.87
N ARG A 363 12.19 19.36 5.99
CA ARG A 363 11.69 19.62 4.64
C ARG A 363 11.71 18.35 3.78
N ASN A 364 10.74 18.26 2.85
CA ASN A 364 10.63 17.19 1.83
C ASN A 364 10.37 15.79 2.43
N LEU A 365 9.68 15.78 3.56
CA LEU A 365 9.34 14.57 4.29
C LEU A 365 7.83 14.54 4.56
N ARG A 366 7.23 13.38 4.30
CA ARG A 366 5.86 13.06 4.64
C ARG A 366 5.82 11.76 5.42
N LEU A 367 5.08 11.74 6.52
CA LEU A 367 4.86 10.56 7.34
C LEU A 367 3.36 10.31 7.51
N ASP A 368 2.84 9.30 6.82
CA ASP A 368 1.49 8.81 7.02
C ASP A 368 1.51 7.69 8.04
N SER A 369 0.96 7.93 9.23
CA SER A 369 1.00 6.99 10.36
C SER A 369 -0.18 7.21 11.30
N ALA A 370 -0.61 6.13 11.94
CA ALA A 370 -1.54 6.15 13.07
C ALA A 370 -0.92 5.65 14.37
N ALA A 371 0.39 5.32 14.35
CA ALA A 371 1.12 4.88 15.54
C ALA A 371 1.49 6.05 16.45
N TYR A 372 1.54 5.80 17.77
CA TYR A 372 1.96 6.74 18.81
C TYR A 372 2.59 5.98 19.98
N ALA A 373 3.27 6.66 20.90
CA ALA A 373 3.80 6.04 22.11
C ALA A 373 2.63 5.57 23.00
N GLY A 374 2.62 4.28 23.35
CA GLY A 374 1.50 3.59 24.02
C GLY A 374 0.55 2.86 23.06
N PHE A 375 0.75 2.94 21.75
CA PHE A 375 -0.02 2.18 20.77
C PHE A 375 0.39 0.70 20.81
N GLU A 376 -0.60 -0.19 20.92
CA GLU A 376 -0.40 -1.64 20.85
C GLU A 376 -0.54 -2.14 19.41
N VAL A 377 0.52 -2.70 18.86
CA VAL A 377 0.52 -3.36 17.54
C VAL A 377 -0.02 -4.77 17.72
N SER A 378 -1.18 -5.02 17.13
CA SER A 378 -1.91 -6.28 17.22
C SER A 378 -1.50 -7.24 16.09
N LEU A 379 -1.65 -8.56 16.34
CA LEU A 379 -1.54 -9.61 15.30
C LEU A 379 -2.79 -9.78 14.43
N HIS A 380 -3.89 -9.08 14.75
CA HIS A 380 -5.15 -9.24 14.02
C HIS A 380 -5.19 -8.51 12.67
N TYR A 381 -4.26 -7.57 12.43
CA TYR A 381 -4.23 -6.72 11.24
C TYR A 381 -2.84 -6.70 10.61
N ASP A 382 -2.76 -6.11 9.42
CA ASP A 382 -1.49 -5.86 8.74
C ASP A 382 -0.53 -5.10 9.68
N PRO A 383 0.73 -5.56 9.80
CA PRO A 383 1.71 -4.96 10.71
C PRO A 383 2.28 -3.62 10.23
N MET A 384 1.79 -3.04 9.14
CA MET A 384 2.23 -1.72 8.66
C MET A 384 1.78 -0.62 9.62
N ILE A 385 2.75 0.07 10.22
CA ILE A 385 2.52 1.12 11.21
C ILE A 385 2.72 2.53 10.68
N ALA A 386 3.42 2.66 9.56
CA ALA A 386 3.66 3.94 8.91
C ALA A 386 4.11 3.76 7.46
N LYS A 387 3.92 4.82 6.67
CA LYS A 387 4.55 5.05 5.37
C LYS A 387 5.39 6.31 5.48
N LEU A 388 6.68 6.18 5.25
CA LEU A 388 7.61 7.30 5.20
C LEU A 388 7.89 7.60 3.74
N CYS A 389 7.54 8.80 3.28
CA CYS A 389 7.77 9.26 1.92
C CYS A 389 8.71 10.48 1.95
N CYS A 390 9.73 10.47 1.08
CA CYS A 390 10.66 11.59 0.95
C CYS A 390 10.78 12.02 -0.51
N TRP A 391 10.67 13.32 -0.72
CA TRP A 391 10.84 13.95 -2.02
C TRP A 391 12.23 14.59 -2.17
N GLY A 392 12.71 14.70 -3.41
CA GLY A 392 13.91 15.44 -3.76
C GLY A 392 13.86 15.98 -5.20
N ARG A 393 14.66 17.00 -5.51
CA ARG A 393 14.75 17.52 -6.89
C ARG A 393 15.32 16.49 -7.86
N THR A 394 16.09 15.55 -7.36
CA THR A 394 16.63 14.40 -8.08
C THR A 394 16.39 13.14 -7.25
N ARG A 395 16.50 11.97 -7.86
CA ARG A 395 16.40 10.68 -7.17
C ARG A 395 17.44 10.56 -6.05
N GLU A 396 18.67 10.99 -6.30
CA GLU A 396 19.76 10.96 -5.31
C GLU A 396 19.45 11.82 -4.09
N SER A 397 18.81 12.98 -4.31
CA SER A 397 18.38 13.84 -3.21
C SER A 397 17.19 13.24 -2.43
N ALA A 398 16.27 12.53 -3.09
CA ALA A 398 15.20 11.80 -2.43
C ALA A 398 15.76 10.64 -1.58
N ILE A 399 16.72 9.87 -2.11
CA ILE A 399 17.43 8.80 -1.37
C ILE A 399 18.15 9.38 -0.14
N SER A 400 18.84 10.50 -0.29
CA SER A 400 19.57 11.15 0.81
C SER A 400 18.62 11.63 1.91
N ASN A 401 17.47 12.23 1.53
CA ASN A 401 16.42 12.64 2.47
C ASN A 401 15.82 11.44 3.20
N MET A 402 15.52 10.35 2.48
CA MET A 402 15.02 9.11 3.07
C MET A 402 16.03 8.48 4.04
N ALA A 403 17.30 8.41 3.64
CA ALA A 403 18.36 7.87 4.51
C ALA A 403 18.52 8.69 5.80
N ARG A 404 18.37 10.02 5.75
CA ARG A 404 18.34 10.89 6.92
C ARG A 404 17.11 10.60 7.78
N ALA A 405 15.93 10.61 7.16
CA ALA A 405 14.65 10.41 7.85
C ALA A 405 14.59 9.06 8.59
N LEU A 406 15.06 7.97 7.96
CA LEU A 406 15.13 6.65 8.59
C LEU A 406 16.13 6.58 9.76
N ARG A 407 17.17 7.42 9.81
CA ARG A 407 18.08 7.49 10.98
C ARG A 407 17.44 8.23 12.15
N GLU A 408 16.61 9.23 11.86
CA GLU A 408 15.90 10.01 12.88
C GLU A 408 14.65 9.28 13.40
N TYR A 409 14.04 8.41 12.58
CA TYR A 409 12.82 7.69 12.96
C TYR A 409 13.13 6.60 14.01
N LYS A 410 12.76 6.86 15.26
CA LYS A 410 12.94 5.90 16.36
C LYS A 410 11.60 5.34 16.82
N ILE A 411 11.55 4.03 16.87
CA ILE A 411 10.43 3.27 17.41
C ILE A 411 11.01 2.21 18.35
N LEU A 412 10.62 2.25 19.62
CA LEU A 412 11.06 1.29 20.62
C LEU A 412 9.85 0.54 21.20
N GLY A 413 10.12 -0.63 21.77
CA GLY A 413 9.10 -1.56 22.31
C GLY A 413 8.74 -2.68 21.34
N ILE A 414 8.96 -2.47 20.03
CA ILE A 414 8.76 -3.47 18.98
C ILE A 414 9.95 -3.45 18.01
N LYS A 415 10.10 -4.50 17.19
CA LYS A 415 11.01 -4.51 16.04
C LYS A 415 10.32 -3.88 14.83
N THR A 416 11.10 -3.25 13.94
CA THR A 416 10.58 -2.65 12.71
C THR A 416 11.48 -2.92 11.52
N THR A 417 10.95 -2.70 10.31
CA THR A 417 11.69 -2.81 9.04
C THR A 417 12.65 -1.64 8.77
N ILE A 418 12.75 -0.63 9.65
CA ILE A 418 13.66 0.52 9.48
C ILE A 418 15.11 0.09 9.18
N PRO A 419 15.73 -0.87 9.93
CA PRO A 419 17.10 -1.30 9.62
C PRO A 419 17.26 -1.93 8.23
N PHE A 420 16.25 -2.65 7.76
CA PHE A 420 16.23 -3.20 6.40
C PHE A 420 16.25 -2.09 5.35
N HIS A 421 15.36 -1.11 5.46
CA HIS A 421 15.33 0.04 4.53
C HIS A 421 16.64 0.81 4.50
N GLN A 422 17.27 1.05 5.66
CA GLN A 422 18.57 1.71 5.76
C GLN A 422 19.69 0.98 4.99
N ARG A 423 19.61 -0.34 4.90
CA ARG A 423 20.56 -1.16 4.14
C ARG A 423 20.25 -1.17 2.65
N VAL A 424 18.98 -1.28 2.26
CA VAL A 424 18.58 -1.17 0.86
C VAL A 424 19.07 0.16 0.25
N LEU A 425 18.89 1.27 0.96
CA LEU A 425 19.32 2.59 0.49
C LEU A 425 20.86 2.75 0.37
N LYS A 426 21.64 1.81 0.89
CA LYS A 426 23.12 1.77 0.72
C LYS A 426 23.55 0.75 -0.34
N ASN A 427 22.65 -0.07 -0.84
CA ASN A 427 22.97 -1.09 -1.83
C ASN A 427 23.28 -0.45 -3.20
N ALA A 428 24.39 -0.82 -3.81
CA ALA A 428 24.85 -0.22 -5.07
C ALA A 428 23.82 -0.40 -6.20
N ALA A 429 23.20 -1.60 -6.32
CA ALA A 429 22.21 -1.84 -7.35
C ALA A 429 20.97 -0.97 -7.17
N PHE A 430 20.54 -0.71 -5.92
CA PHE A 430 19.45 0.23 -5.64
C PHE A 430 19.83 1.66 -6.01
N LEU A 431 21.02 2.12 -5.59
CA LEU A 431 21.51 3.48 -5.89
C LEU A 431 21.61 3.74 -7.40
N GLU A 432 22.04 2.74 -8.16
CA GLU A 432 22.16 2.80 -9.63
C GLU A 432 20.82 2.61 -10.37
N GLY A 433 19.72 2.30 -9.66
CA GLY A 433 18.44 1.99 -10.29
C GLY A 433 18.41 0.65 -11.06
N LYS A 434 19.36 -0.24 -10.76
CA LYS A 434 19.53 -1.55 -11.42
C LYS A 434 18.96 -2.67 -10.55
N TYR A 435 17.67 -2.69 -10.36
CA TYR A 435 16.96 -3.68 -9.56
C TYR A 435 15.67 -4.09 -10.26
N ASP A 436 15.15 -5.25 -9.90
CA ASP A 436 13.92 -5.85 -10.40
C ASP A 436 13.18 -6.57 -9.25
N THR A 437 12.10 -7.30 -9.55
CA THR A 437 11.31 -7.99 -8.51
C THR A 437 12.08 -9.07 -7.75
N THR A 438 13.24 -9.50 -8.23
CA THR A 438 14.09 -10.50 -7.56
C THR A 438 15.15 -9.90 -6.64
N PHE A 439 15.20 -8.56 -6.52
CA PHE A 439 16.24 -7.82 -5.81
C PHE A 439 16.52 -8.33 -4.40
N ILE A 440 15.51 -8.56 -3.59
CA ILE A 440 15.68 -9.02 -2.19
C ILE A 440 16.28 -10.43 -2.13
N ASP A 441 15.97 -11.28 -3.11
CA ASP A 441 16.45 -12.66 -3.12
C ASP A 441 17.83 -12.80 -3.78
N THR A 442 18.20 -11.92 -4.71
CA THR A 442 19.40 -12.06 -5.54
C THR A 442 20.50 -11.05 -5.24
N ARG A 443 20.16 -9.85 -4.75
CA ARG A 443 21.09 -8.71 -4.60
C ARG A 443 21.17 -8.14 -3.20
N PHE A 444 20.30 -8.59 -2.30
CA PHE A 444 20.30 -8.15 -0.91
C PHE A 444 20.94 -9.21 0.00
N ASP A 445 22.04 -8.85 0.67
CA ASP A 445 22.70 -9.74 1.63
C ASP A 445 21.90 -9.77 2.95
N LYS A 446 21.15 -10.86 3.16
CA LYS A 446 20.35 -11.06 4.39
C LYS A 446 21.23 -11.20 5.64
N GLU A 447 22.49 -11.65 5.52
CA GLU A 447 23.43 -11.73 6.64
C GLU A 447 23.92 -10.34 7.06
N ASP A 448 23.90 -9.35 6.17
CA ASP A 448 24.22 -7.96 6.53
C ASP A 448 23.24 -7.38 7.56
N LEU A 449 21.99 -7.89 7.62
CA LEU A 449 21.03 -7.52 8.67
C LEU A 449 21.48 -7.97 10.06
N LYS A 450 22.17 -9.10 10.17
CA LYS A 450 22.68 -9.66 11.43
C LYS A 450 24.02 -9.04 11.85
N ARG A 451 24.74 -8.43 10.90
CA ARG A 451 25.96 -7.70 11.20
C ARG A 451 25.61 -6.45 12.00
N ARG A 452 25.62 -6.57 13.34
CA ARG A 452 25.57 -5.42 14.21
C ARG A 452 26.72 -4.49 13.82
N GLN A 453 26.45 -3.21 13.54
CA GLN A 453 27.50 -2.23 13.61
C GLN A 453 28.16 -2.43 14.97
N ASN A 454 29.50 -2.58 15.00
CA ASN A 454 30.30 -2.80 16.22
C ASN A 454 30.13 -1.57 17.15
N THR A 455 28.97 -1.46 17.78
CA THR A 455 28.77 -0.57 18.91
C THR A 455 29.24 -1.35 20.11
N ASP A 456 30.34 -0.88 20.71
CA ASP A 456 30.81 -1.43 21.98
C ASP A 456 29.60 -1.52 22.94
N PRO A 457 29.26 -2.72 23.45
CA PRO A 457 28.13 -2.90 24.37
C PRO A 457 28.23 -1.96 25.59
N THR A 458 29.44 -1.58 25.98
CA THR A 458 29.73 -0.66 27.07
C THR A 458 29.09 0.72 26.82
N VAL A 459 29.10 1.21 25.57
CA VAL A 459 28.46 2.49 25.22
C VAL A 459 26.94 2.42 25.40
N ALA A 460 26.32 1.29 25.02
CA ALA A 460 24.87 1.09 25.22
C ALA A 460 24.51 1.01 26.70
N VAL A 461 25.32 0.32 27.50
CA VAL A 461 25.15 0.23 28.97
C VAL A 461 25.30 1.60 29.63
N ILE A 462 26.33 2.36 29.27
CA ILE A 462 26.54 3.73 29.78
C ILE A 462 25.36 4.63 29.42
N ALA A 463 24.92 4.62 28.15
CA ALA A 463 23.77 5.40 27.71
C ALA A 463 22.49 5.04 28.44
N ALA A 464 22.24 3.74 28.67
CA ALA A 464 21.09 3.26 29.46
C ALA A 464 21.17 3.71 30.93
N ALA A 465 22.34 3.65 31.54
CA ALA A 465 22.57 4.09 32.93
C ALA A 465 22.36 5.61 33.06
N VAL A 466 22.87 6.41 32.13
CA VAL A 466 22.65 7.88 32.09
C VAL A 466 21.16 8.21 31.95
N ARG A 467 20.47 7.55 31.05
CA ARG A 467 19.01 7.73 30.85
C ARG A 467 18.21 7.32 32.06
N HIS A 468 18.60 6.23 32.71
CA HIS A 468 17.95 5.82 33.96
C HIS A 468 18.14 6.86 35.07
N TYR A 469 19.35 7.34 35.24
CA TYR A 469 19.67 8.40 36.20
C TYR A 469 18.91 9.70 35.90
N GLU A 470 18.83 10.13 34.65
CA GLU A 470 18.06 11.31 34.25
C GLU A 470 16.57 11.15 34.58
N ARG A 471 15.97 9.98 34.29
CA ARG A 471 14.57 9.67 34.64
C ARG A 471 14.32 9.67 36.14
N GLU A 472 15.22 9.11 36.91
CA GLU A 472 15.11 9.15 38.40
C GLU A 472 15.22 10.57 38.93
N LYS A 473 16.12 11.38 38.37
CA LYS A 473 16.28 12.80 38.69
C LYS A 473 15.05 13.60 38.35
N GLU A 474 14.47 13.39 37.15
CA GLU A 474 13.21 14.02 36.74
C GLU A 474 12.03 13.58 37.63
N ALA A 475 11.93 12.29 37.97
CA ALA A 475 10.91 11.78 38.90
C ALA A 475 11.06 12.36 40.29
N ALA A 476 12.31 12.47 40.79
CA ALA A 476 12.60 13.08 42.09
C ALA A 476 12.28 14.59 42.11
N SER A 477 12.59 15.31 41.00
CA SER A 477 12.25 16.75 40.88
C SER A 477 10.75 16.98 40.82
N ARG A 478 9.98 16.08 40.20
CA ARG A 478 8.51 16.10 40.19
C ARG A 478 7.91 15.75 41.58
N ALA A 479 8.55 14.87 42.32
CA ALA A 479 8.11 14.49 43.67
C ALA A 479 8.36 15.60 44.71
N THR A 480 9.33 16.50 44.49
CA THR A 480 9.65 17.59 45.41
C THR A 480 8.80 18.85 45.22
N THR A 481 7.99 18.94 44.19
CA THR A 481 7.03 20.04 43.97
C THR A 481 5.64 19.68 44.52
N LEU A 482 5.52 19.38 45.78
CA LEU A 482 4.23 19.42 46.46
C LEU A 482 3.81 20.91 46.59
N PRO A 483 2.56 21.26 46.25
CA PRO A 483 2.07 22.65 46.39
C PRO A 483 2.08 23.06 47.83
N VAL A 484 2.92 24.04 48.17
CA VAL A 484 2.85 24.74 49.46
C VAL A 484 1.71 25.73 49.37
N GLY A 485 0.54 25.39 49.90
CA GLY A 485 -0.59 26.30 50.12
C GLY A 485 -1.81 26.04 49.23
N GLY A 486 -2.88 25.50 49.82
CA GLY A 486 -4.28 25.77 49.46
C GLY A 486 -4.87 25.18 48.17
N GLU A 487 -4.16 24.63 47.25
CA GLU A 487 -4.75 23.99 46.08
C GLU A 487 -5.15 22.51 46.39
N SER A 488 -6.32 22.14 45.92
CA SER A 488 -6.83 20.78 46.05
C SER A 488 -5.94 19.81 45.27
N LEU A 489 -5.44 18.75 45.95
CA LEU A 489 -4.59 17.70 45.37
C LEU A 489 -5.18 17.10 44.08
N TRP A 490 -6.48 16.99 43.99
CA TRP A 490 -7.11 16.47 42.76
C TRP A 490 -7.02 17.44 41.56
N LYS A 491 -7.02 18.76 41.79
CA LYS A 491 -6.74 19.75 40.74
C LYS A 491 -5.28 19.68 40.27
N TYR A 492 -4.36 19.43 41.20
CA TYR A 492 -2.96 19.25 40.90
C TYR A 492 -2.72 17.96 40.08
N TYR A 493 -3.31 16.84 40.46
CA TYR A 493 -3.26 15.61 39.70
C TYR A 493 -3.97 15.71 38.34
N GLY A 494 -5.07 16.42 38.24
CA GLY A 494 -5.76 16.70 36.99
C GLY A 494 -4.90 17.51 36.01
N LYS A 495 -4.17 18.53 36.49
CA LYS A 495 -3.19 19.29 35.68
C LYS A 495 -2.02 18.41 35.23
N LEU A 496 -1.49 17.55 36.10
CA LEU A 496 -0.43 16.59 35.76
C LEU A 496 -0.88 15.58 34.68
N GLN A 497 -2.11 15.05 34.77
CA GLN A 497 -2.65 14.17 33.75
C GLN A 497 -2.89 14.88 32.41
N MET A 498 -3.34 16.15 32.42
CA MET A 498 -3.49 16.94 31.21
C MET A 498 -2.14 17.23 30.54
N THR A 499 -1.08 17.49 31.30
CA THR A 499 0.27 17.69 30.73
C THR A 499 0.94 16.40 30.29
N ALA A 500 0.67 15.25 30.94
CA ALA A 500 1.18 13.95 30.52
C ALA A 500 0.51 13.40 29.25
N ASN A 501 -0.69 13.86 28.91
CA ASN A 501 -1.41 13.46 27.70
C ASN A 501 -1.17 14.37 26.47
N ASN A 502 -0.31 15.39 26.59
CA ASN A 502 0.02 16.33 25.53
C ASN A 502 1.41 16.12 24.88
N TYR A 503 2.05 14.95 25.12
CA TYR A 503 3.28 14.55 24.44
C TYR A 503 3.13 13.19 23.78
#